data_a31a818053ef63f2a7bd8d6c25d41ce3
#
_entry.id   a31a818053ef63f2a7bd8d6c25d41ce3
#
_cell.length_a   1.000
_cell.length_b   1.000
_cell.length_c   1.000
_cell.angle_alpha   90.00
_cell.angle_beta   90.00
_cell.angle_gamma   90.00
#
_symmetry.space_group_name_H-M   'P 1'
#
loop_
_entity.id
_entity.type
_entity.pdbx_description
1 polymer ?
#
loop_
_entity_poly.entity_id
_entity_poly.type
_entity_poly.pdbx_seq_one_letter_code
_entity_poly.pdbx_strand_id
1 'polypeptide(L)'
;DLGTCRLEKAVTAMQLPIEEAFHTAISDARYTAYIFQRLSKKHLNDQYSYDYYHEPKDKESEIHAFHRDYAEHITRGFEQRTDIMADKDITTLRCYKCKRKLSKKIKWFSYNPSTFVCVGRCWYHGYQKGLIKIKTSNNGKIFAIKRIIPITKSDVEDLRNRQIELREKRREKRKNH
;
A
#
# COMPACT_ATOMS: atom_id res chain seq x y z
N ASP A 1 18.27 6.47 -12.03
CA ASP A 1 16.85 6.44 -11.66
C ASP A 1 16.09 7.45 -12.55
N LEU A 2 15.30 6.95 -13.51
CA LEU A 2 14.60 7.81 -14.48
C LEU A 2 13.24 8.32 -13.93
N GLY A 3 12.86 7.91 -12.72
CA GLY A 3 11.52 8.18 -12.17
C GLY A 3 10.40 7.68 -13.10
N THR A 4 9.24 8.31 -13.07
CA THR A 4 8.18 8.08 -14.06
C THR A 4 8.50 8.84 -15.34
N CYS A 5 8.79 8.14 -16.43
CA CYS A 5 9.09 8.76 -17.72
C CYS A 5 8.25 8.12 -18.84
N ARG A 6 8.13 8.83 -19.96
CA ARG A 6 7.51 8.27 -21.19
C ARG A 6 8.41 7.18 -21.77
N LEU A 7 7.80 6.21 -22.48
CA LEU A 7 8.49 5.07 -23.10
C LEU A 7 9.65 5.54 -23.99
N GLU A 8 9.44 6.54 -24.81
CA GLU A 8 10.47 7.14 -25.70
C GLU A 8 11.72 7.60 -24.94
N LYS A 9 11.52 8.29 -23.81
CA LYS A 9 12.62 8.71 -22.95
C LYS A 9 13.39 7.53 -22.35
N ALA A 10 12.68 6.49 -21.94
CA ALA A 10 13.31 5.28 -21.40
C ALA A 10 14.14 4.56 -22.47
N VAL A 11 13.60 4.41 -23.70
CA VAL A 11 14.28 3.81 -24.84
C VAL A 11 15.55 4.58 -25.17
N THR A 12 15.47 5.91 -25.25
CA THR A 12 16.61 6.78 -25.54
C THR A 12 17.67 6.72 -24.44
N ALA A 13 17.24 6.80 -23.16
CA ALA A 13 18.15 6.77 -22.01
C ALA A 13 18.89 5.42 -21.88
N MET A 14 18.27 4.33 -22.32
CA MET A 14 18.89 2.99 -22.33
C MET A 14 19.63 2.70 -23.65
N GLN A 15 19.73 3.67 -24.56
CA GLN A 15 20.41 3.55 -25.85
C GLN A 15 19.92 2.34 -26.68
N LEU A 16 18.60 2.12 -26.64
CA LEU A 16 17.97 1.06 -27.45
C LEU A 16 17.81 1.54 -28.90
N PRO A 17 17.98 0.66 -29.89
CA PRO A 17 17.73 1.02 -31.28
C PRO A 17 16.25 1.39 -31.48
N ILE A 18 16.02 2.48 -32.19
CA ILE A 18 14.66 2.94 -32.57
C ILE A 18 14.46 2.51 -34.03
N GLU A 19 13.78 1.39 -34.24
CA GLU A 19 13.54 0.79 -35.55
C GLU A 19 12.12 1.07 -36.05
N GLU A 20 11.19 1.38 -35.16
CA GLU A 20 9.77 1.58 -35.46
C GLU A 20 9.24 2.86 -34.81
N ALA A 21 8.19 3.43 -35.38
CA ALA A 21 7.52 4.59 -34.78
C ALA A 21 6.83 4.23 -33.46
N PHE A 22 6.93 5.12 -32.48
CA PHE A 22 6.16 5.02 -31.23
C PHE A 22 4.67 5.22 -31.47
N HIS A 23 3.86 4.91 -30.46
CA HIS A 23 2.40 5.05 -30.43
C HIS A 23 1.64 4.02 -31.29
N THR A 24 2.27 2.92 -31.63
CA THR A 24 1.55 1.73 -32.06
C THR A 24 1.63 0.66 -30.97
N ALA A 25 0.55 -0.08 -30.76
CA ALA A 25 0.50 -1.09 -29.70
C ALA A 25 1.63 -2.13 -29.82
N ILE A 26 2.01 -2.50 -31.04
CA ILE A 26 3.05 -3.49 -31.30
C ILE A 26 4.44 -2.93 -31.02
N SER A 27 4.77 -1.73 -31.50
CA SER A 27 6.08 -1.12 -31.26
C SER A 27 6.27 -0.76 -29.78
N ASP A 28 5.24 -0.24 -29.12
CA ASP A 28 5.31 0.08 -27.70
C ASP A 28 5.49 -1.18 -26.83
N ALA A 29 4.82 -2.28 -27.19
CA ALA A 29 5.02 -3.57 -26.52
C ALA A 29 6.45 -4.10 -26.74
N ARG A 30 6.98 -3.98 -27.95
CA ARG A 30 8.35 -4.42 -28.31
C ARG A 30 9.40 -3.62 -27.55
N TYR A 31 9.31 -2.29 -27.52
CA TYR A 31 10.22 -1.44 -26.76
C TYR A 31 10.13 -1.70 -25.25
N THR A 32 8.93 -1.93 -24.74
CA THR A 32 8.74 -2.34 -23.34
C THR A 32 9.45 -3.65 -23.03
N ALA A 33 9.36 -4.64 -23.91
CA ALA A 33 10.04 -5.92 -23.76
C ALA A 33 11.58 -5.75 -23.79
N TYR A 34 12.13 -4.92 -24.69
CA TYR A 34 13.57 -4.63 -24.73
C TYR A 34 14.07 -3.95 -23.46
N ILE A 35 13.33 -2.98 -22.93
CA ILE A 35 13.62 -2.36 -21.64
C ILE A 35 13.62 -3.42 -20.55
N PHE A 36 12.58 -4.25 -20.47
CA PHE A 36 12.44 -5.28 -19.45
C PHE A 36 13.60 -6.30 -19.47
N GLN A 37 14.05 -6.71 -20.65
CA GLN A 37 15.20 -7.63 -20.81
C GLN A 37 16.52 -7.03 -20.27
N ARG A 38 16.66 -5.70 -20.27
CA ARG A 38 17.86 -5.02 -19.74
C ARG A 38 17.80 -4.68 -18.27
N LEU A 39 16.64 -4.82 -17.62
CA LEU A 39 16.52 -4.63 -16.19
C LEU A 39 17.20 -5.77 -15.44
N SER A 40 17.98 -5.44 -14.43
CA SER A 40 18.55 -6.46 -13.55
C SER A 40 17.45 -7.15 -12.74
N LYS A 41 17.58 -8.47 -12.51
CA LYS A 41 16.64 -9.25 -11.68
C LYS A 41 16.45 -8.63 -10.28
N LYS A 42 17.48 -7.98 -9.74
CA LYS A 42 17.41 -7.28 -8.45
C LYS A 42 16.41 -6.12 -8.49
N HIS A 43 16.41 -5.32 -9.55
CA HIS A 43 15.45 -4.23 -9.72
C HIS A 43 14.03 -4.73 -9.97
N LEU A 44 13.87 -5.84 -10.67
CA LEU A 44 12.55 -6.45 -10.91
C LEU A 44 11.90 -6.97 -9.63
N ASN A 45 12.70 -7.49 -8.69
CA ASN A 45 12.18 -7.98 -7.41
C ASN A 45 11.78 -6.86 -6.44
N ASP A 46 12.29 -5.65 -6.63
CA ASP A 46 12.07 -4.53 -5.71
C ASP A 46 10.98 -3.55 -6.22
N GLN A 47 10.61 -3.66 -7.51
CA GLN A 47 9.69 -2.72 -8.17
C GLN A 47 8.63 -3.47 -8.99
N TYR A 48 7.53 -3.76 -8.36
CA TYR A 48 6.37 -4.36 -8.99
C TYR A 48 5.12 -3.55 -8.63
N SER A 49 4.16 -3.53 -9.56
CA SER A 49 2.85 -2.98 -9.30
C SER A 49 1.82 -4.10 -9.19
N TYR A 50 0.74 -3.81 -8.49
CA TYR A 50 -0.36 -4.74 -8.30
C TYR A 50 -1.57 -4.27 -9.08
N ASP A 51 -2.41 -5.22 -9.46
CA ASP A 51 -3.75 -4.90 -9.89
C ASP A 51 -4.60 -4.51 -8.67
N TYR A 52 -4.90 -3.22 -8.56
CA TYR A 52 -5.74 -2.68 -7.49
C TYR A 52 -7.26 -2.73 -7.80
N TYR A 53 -7.65 -3.35 -8.91
CA TYR A 53 -9.05 -3.50 -9.31
C TYR A 53 -9.61 -4.89 -9.00
N HIS A 54 -8.72 -5.89 -8.87
CA HIS A 54 -9.08 -7.25 -8.52
C HIS A 54 -8.44 -7.64 -7.19
N GLU A 55 -9.25 -8.21 -6.30
CA GLU A 55 -8.73 -8.78 -5.06
C GLU A 55 -8.13 -10.17 -5.29
N PRO A 56 -7.15 -10.58 -4.47
CA PRO A 56 -6.71 -11.98 -4.39
C PRO A 56 -7.89 -12.93 -4.12
N LYS A 57 -7.89 -14.10 -4.75
CA LYS A 57 -9.02 -15.06 -4.69
C LYS A 57 -9.23 -15.65 -3.29
N ASP A 58 -8.14 -15.94 -2.60
CA ASP A 58 -8.10 -16.63 -1.31
C ASP A 58 -6.97 -16.09 -0.43
N LYS A 59 -6.83 -16.65 0.76
CA LYS A 59 -5.82 -16.25 1.73
C LYS A 59 -4.40 -16.57 1.28
N GLU A 60 -4.21 -17.64 0.54
CA GLU A 60 -2.93 -18.11 0.03
C GLU A 60 -2.39 -17.20 -1.07
N SER A 61 -3.29 -16.58 -1.82
CA SER A 61 -2.96 -15.63 -2.88
C SER A 61 -2.86 -14.18 -2.39
N GLU A 62 -3.07 -13.90 -1.09
CA GLU A 62 -2.86 -12.56 -0.53
C GLU A 62 -1.42 -12.08 -0.77
N ILE A 63 -1.27 -10.83 -1.17
CA ILE A 63 0.02 -10.28 -1.57
C ILE A 63 0.70 -9.60 -0.39
N HIS A 64 1.86 -10.08 0.01
CA HIS A 64 2.70 -9.48 1.03
C HIS A 64 4.00 -8.97 0.42
N ALA A 65 4.12 -7.65 0.28
CA ALA A 65 5.27 -6.99 -0.30
C ALA A 65 6.08 -6.24 0.75
N PHE A 66 7.39 -6.39 0.70
CA PHE A 66 8.32 -5.67 1.56
C PHE A 66 9.24 -4.81 0.69
N HIS A 67 8.97 -3.53 0.69
CA HIS A 67 9.77 -2.53 0.00
C HIS A 67 10.85 -1.96 0.91
N ARG A 68 11.76 -1.16 0.35
CA ARG A 68 12.82 -0.52 1.10
C ARG A 68 12.29 0.36 2.24
N ASP A 69 11.23 1.11 1.98
CA ASP A 69 10.74 2.18 2.85
C ASP A 69 9.35 1.89 3.45
N TYR A 70 8.69 0.81 3.05
CA TYR A 70 7.39 0.42 3.58
C TYR A 70 7.12 -1.08 3.36
N ALA A 71 6.08 -1.61 4.01
CA ALA A 71 5.52 -2.92 3.69
C ALA A 71 4.06 -2.77 3.26
N GLU A 72 3.62 -3.62 2.35
CA GLU A 72 2.26 -3.65 1.84
C GLU A 72 1.67 -5.06 1.96
N HIS A 73 0.37 -5.11 2.23
CA HIS A 73 -0.41 -6.34 2.24
C HIS A 73 -1.74 -6.06 1.55
N ILE A 74 -2.01 -6.78 0.46
CA ILE A 74 -3.28 -6.74 -0.28
C ILE A 74 -4.03 -8.01 0.06
N THR A 75 -5.21 -7.87 0.63
CA THR A 75 -5.99 -8.98 1.15
C THR A 75 -6.93 -9.56 0.10
N ARG A 76 -7.40 -10.78 0.35
CA ARG A 76 -8.56 -11.36 -0.34
C ARG A 76 -9.81 -10.50 -0.19
N GLY A 77 -10.85 -10.83 -0.93
CA GLY A 77 -12.17 -10.21 -0.84
C GLY A 77 -12.94 -10.61 0.43
N PHE A 78 -13.71 -9.66 0.96
CA PHE A 78 -14.60 -9.79 2.10
C PHE A 78 -15.98 -9.27 1.73
N GLU A 79 -17.02 -9.77 2.41
CA GLU A 79 -18.38 -9.28 2.24
C GLU A 79 -18.63 -8.01 3.06
N GLN A 80 -18.04 -7.93 4.26
CA GLN A 80 -18.27 -6.82 5.17
C GLN A 80 -16.95 -6.20 5.67
N ARG A 81 -17.01 -4.91 5.90
CA ARG A 81 -15.90 -4.12 6.44
C ARG A 81 -15.48 -4.54 7.86
N THR A 82 -16.42 -5.02 8.64
CA THR A 82 -16.21 -5.55 9.99
C THR A 82 -15.27 -6.74 9.97
N ASP A 83 -15.38 -7.60 8.96
CA ASP A 83 -14.57 -8.82 8.83
C ASP A 83 -13.09 -8.48 8.59
N ILE A 84 -12.81 -7.47 7.76
CA ILE A 84 -11.46 -6.95 7.55
C ILE A 84 -10.83 -6.50 8.88
N MET A 85 -11.59 -5.78 9.70
CA MET A 85 -11.09 -5.24 10.96
C MET A 85 -11.06 -6.27 12.10
N ALA A 86 -11.80 -7.37 11.98
CA ALA A 86 -11.77 -8.51 12.89
C ALA A 86 -10.60 -9.47 12.58
N ASP A 87 -10.12 -9.50 11.34
CA ASP A 87 -9.01 -10.36 10.91
C ASP A 87 -7.70 -9.93 11.60
N LYS A 88 -7.13 -10.85 12.40
CA LYS A 88 -5.91 -10.60 13.17
C LYS A 88 -4.66 -10.47 12.28
N ASP A 89 -4.62 -11.13 11.13
CA ASP A 89 -3.49 -11.07 10.21
C ASP A 89 -3.43 -9.68 9.56
N ILE A 90 -4.60 -9.12 9.27
CA ILE A 90 -4.72 -7.77 8.72
C ILE A 90 -4.41 -6.72 9.79
N THR A 91 -5.00 -6.86 10.99
CA THR A 91 -4.90 -5.83 12.04
C THR A 91 -3.64 -5.89 12.89
N THR A 92 -2.86 -6.98 12.82
CA THR A 92 -1.56 -7.06 13.48
C THR A 92 -0.53 -6.23 12.76
N LEU A 93 0.15 -5.33 13.49
CA LEU A 93 1.26 -4.55 12.95
C LEU A 93 2.58 -5.31 13.10
N ARG A 94 3.29 -5.47 11.98
CA ARG A 94 4.66 -5.97 11.94
C ARG A 94 5.58 -4.92 11.33
N CYS A 95 6.80 -4.83 11.83
CA CYS A 95 7.78 -3.88 11.32
C CYS A 95 8.09 -4.16 9.84
N TYR A 96 8.09 -3.11 9.01
CA TYR A 96 8.38 -3.24 7.58
C TYR A 96 9.81 -3.75 7.31
N LYS A 97 10.76 -3.48 8.22
CA LYS A 97 12.15 -3.95 8.09
C LYS A 97 12.39 -5.33 8.73
N CYS A 98 12.14 -5.48 10.03
CA CYS A 98 12.51 -6.70 10.77
C CYS A 98 11.35 -7.67 10.99
N LYS A 99 10.15 -7.39 10.47
CA LYS A 99 8.95 -8.22 10.54
C LYS A 99 8.43 -8.54 11.96
N ARG A 100 9.12 -8.08 13.00
CA ARG A 100 8.70 -8.26 14.42
C ARG A 100 7.40 -7.49 14.68
N LYS A 101 6.57 -8.03 15.56
CA LYS A 101 5.33 -7.38 16.02
C LYS A 101 5.64 -6.04 16.68
N LEU A 102 4.87 -5.00 16.31
CA LEU A 102 5.02 -3.66 16.87
C LEU A 102 4.25 -3.52 18.18
N SER A 103 4.82 -2.77 19.13
CA SER A 103 4.09 -2.28 20.31
C SER A 103 3.11 -1.19 19.87
N LYS A 104 1.81 -1.42 20.10
CA LYS A 104 0.76 -0.44 19.72
C LYS A 104 0.84 0.81 20.58
N LYS A 105 0.91 1.97 19.94
CA LYS A 105 0.89 3.30 20.58
C LYS A 105 -0.44 4.03 20.37
N ILE A 106 -1.03 3.88 19.19
CA ILE A 106 -2.37 4.33 18.86
C ILE A 106 -3.13 3.13 18.29
N LYS A 107 -4.28 2.78 18.88
CA LYS A 107 -5.15 1.69 18.38
C LYS A 107 -5.74 2.09 17.03
N TRP A 108 -6.15 1.09 16.23
CA TRP A 108 -6.87 1.32 14.98
C TRP A 108 -8.07 2.24 15.20
N PHE A 109 -8.18 3.26 14.39
CA PHE A 109 -9.33 4.16 14.35
C PHE A 109 -9.68 4.50 12.91
N SER A 110 -10.94 4.73 12.63
CA SER A 110 -11.39 5.17 11.32
C SER A 110 -11.00 6.64 11.13
N TYR A 111 -10.10 6.88 10.20
CA TYR A 111 -9.62 8.21 9.83
C TYR A 111 -10.62 8.91 8.89
N ASN A 112 -11.17 8.17 7.95
CA ASN A 112 -12.27 8.55 7.06
C ASN A 112 -13.12 7.29 6.73
N PRO A 113 -14.19 7.40 5.93
CA PRO A 113 -15.07 6.27 5.64
C PRO A 113 -14.36 5.03 5.06
N SER A 114 -13.30 5.16 4.29
CA SER A 114 -12.59 4.04 3.66
C SER A 114 -11.22 3.73 4.26
N THR A 115 -10.78 4.46 5.30
CA THR A 115 -9.40 4.39 5.78
C THR A 115 -9.34 4.25 7.29
N PHE A 116 -8.56 3.29 7.76
CA PHE A 116 -8.19 3.13 9.16
C PHE A 116 -6.71 3.40 9.36
N VAL A 117 -6.38 3.99 10.50
CA VAL A 117 -5.01 4.33 10.88
C VAL A 117 -4.71 3.80 12.28
N CYS A 118 -3.49 3.39 12.50
CA CYS A 118 -2.94 3.09 13.82
C CYS A 118 -1.45 3.46 13.87
N VAL A 119 -0.87 3.44 15.04
CA VAL A 119 0.58 3.64 15.22
C VAL A 119 1.13 2.54 16.10
N GLY A 120 2.25 1.95 15.66
CA GLY A 120 3.07 1.05 16.45
C GLY A 120 4.51 1.54 16.54
N ARG A 121 5.26 1.00 17.50
CA ARG A 121 6.68 1.27 17.65
C ARG A 121 7.46 -0.03 17.57
N CYS A 122 8.45 -0.06 16.69
CA CYS A 122 9.52 -1.05 16.71
C CYS A 122 10.63 -0.56 17.64
N TRP A 123 11.19 -1.46 18.44
CA TRP A 123 12.31 -1.09 19.30
C TRP A 123 13.53 -0.59 18.50
N TYR A 124 13.82 -1.26 17.37
CA TYR A 124 14.98 -0.95 16.54
C TYR A 124 14.72 0.08 15.43
N HIS A 125 13.47 0.14 14.91
CA HIS A 125 13.15 0.93 13.70
C HIS A 125 12.14 2.05 13.96
N GLY A 126 11.93 2.42 15.22
CA GLY A 126 11.13 3.59 15.60
C GLY A 126 9.63 3.44 15.36
N TYR A 127 8.95 4.58 15.21
CA TYR A 127 7.52 4.66 14.99
C TYR A 127 7.13 4.30 13.57
N GLN A 128 5.99 3.63 13.44
CA GLN A 128 5.44 3.23 12.15
C GLN A 128 3.93 3.40 12.15
N LYS A 129 3.43 3.99 11.08
CA LYS A 129 2.00 4.13 10.83
C LYS A 129 1.49 2.91 10.07
N GLY A 130 0.48 2.25 10.61
CA GLY A 130 -0.34 1.31 9.87
C GLY A 130 -1.51 2.04 9.23
N LEU A 131 -1.68 1.84 7.93
CA LEU A 131 -2.77 2.35 7.13
C LEU A 131 -3.52 1.18 6.51
N ILE A 132 -4.82 1.07 6.70
CA ILE A 132 -5.70 0.14 5.97
C ILE A 132 -6.65 0.98 5.13
N LYS A 133 -6.55 0.84 3.81
CA LYS A 133 -7.48 1.44 2.85
C LYS A 133 -8.39 0.36 2.30
N ILE A 134 -9.70 0.53 2.46
CA ILE A 134 -10.70 -0.39 1.93
C ILE A 134 -11.04 0.04 0.50
N LYS A 135 -11.02 -0.91 -0.40
CA LYS A 135 -11.37 -0.79 -1.81
C LYS A 135 -12.53 -1.71 -2.14
N THR A 136 -13.27 -1.36 -3.16
CA THR A 136 -14.28 -2.23 -3.77
C THR A 136 -13.72 -2.75 -5.08
N SER A 137 -13.79 -4.04 -5.31
CA SER A 137 -13.36 -4.67 -6.56
C SER A 137 -14.50 -4.68 -7.59
N ASN A 138 -14.17 -5.05 -8.82
CA ASN A 138 -15.13 -5.07 -9.92
C ASN A 138 -16.29 -6.06 -9.71
N ASN A 139 -16.11 -7.09 -8.87
CA ASN A 139 -17.14 -8.07 -8.53
C ASN A 139 -18.00 -7.66 -7.31
N GLY A 140 -17.82 -6.44 -6.80
CA GLY A 140 -18.58 -5.91 -5.67
C GLY A 140 -18.05 -6.28 -4.28
N LYS A 141 -17.10 -7.20 -4.17
CA LYS A 141 -16.43 -7.51 -2.89
C LYS A 141 -15.54 -6.35 -2.45
N ILE A 142 -15.31 -6.27 -1.17
CA ILE A 142 -14.37 -5.30 -0.60
C ILE A 142 -13.08 -6.00 -0.18
N PHE A 143 -11.96 -5.32 -0.33
CA PHE A 143 -10.65 -5.81 0.11
C PHE A 143 -9.84 -4.69 0.74
N ALA A 144 -8.78 -5.03 1.44
CA ALA A 144 -7.92 -4.08 2.12
C ALA A 144 -6.55 -3.99 1.48
N ILE A 145 -6.07 -2.76 1.33
CA ILE A 145 -4.66 -2.47 1.08
C ILE A 145 -4.10 -1.92 2.38
N LYS A 146 -3.29 -2.72 3.06
CA LYS A 146 -2.62 -2.35 4.28
C LYS A 146 -1.19 -1.91 3.97
N ARG A 147 -0.78 -0.76 4.48
CA ARG A 147 0.60 -0.27 4.40
C ARG A 147 1.17 -0.03 5.78
N ILE A 148 2.45 -0.33 5.96
CA ILE A 148 3.22 0.01 7.16
C ILE A 148 4.35 0.93 6.73
N ILE A 149 4.33 2.16 7.21
CA ILE A 149 5.21 3.25 6.77
C ILE A 149 5.93 3.83 7.97
N PRO A 150 7.26 4.10 7.93
CA PRO A 150 7.95 4.81 8.98
C PRO A 150 7.40 6.24 9.15
N ILE A 151 7.35 6.70 10.38
CA ILE A 151 6.89 8.05 10.72
C ILE A 151 7.74 8.65 11.83
N THR A 152 7.73 9.98 11.93
CA THR A 152 8.41 10.73 12.97
C THR A 152 7.60 10.74 14.29
N LYS A 153 8.21 11.22 15.36
CA LYS A 153 7.50 11.43 16.64
C LYS A 153 6.44 12.53 16.52
N SER A 154 6.72 13.58 15.74
CA SER A 154 5.74 14.65 15.44
C SER A 154 4.49 14.10 14.77
N ASP A 155 4.67 13.24 13.74
CA ASP A 155 3.52 12.58 13.07
C ASP A 155 2.65 11.76 14.03
N VAL A 156 3.26 11.17 15.07
CA VAL A 156 2.50 10.43 16.10
C VAL A 156 1.62 11.37 16.91
N GLU A 157 2.13 12.55 17.27
CA GLU A 157 1.38 13.58 18.02
C GLU A 157 0.23 14.11 17.16
N ASP A 158 0.46 14.42 15.90
CA ASP A 158 -0.57 14.86 14.95
C ASP A 158 -1.69 13.82 14.78
N LEU A 159 -1.30 12.54 14.63
CA LEU A 159 -2.28 11.46 14.52
C LEU A 159 -3.07 11.24 15.81
N ARG A 160 -2.49 11.51 16.97
CA ARG A 160 -3.17 11.45 18.26
C ARG A 160 -4.20 12.58 18.39
N ASN A 161 -3.81 13.80 18.06
CA ASN A 161 -4.71 14.95 18.04
C ASN A 161 -5.88 14.71 17.11
N ARG A 162 -5.59 14.22 15.89
CA ARG A 162 -6.62 13.85 14.92
C ARG A 162 -7.56 12.76 15.42
N GLN A 163 -7.07 11.78 16.15
CA GLN A 163 -7.91 10.74 16.76
C GLN A 163 -8.87 11.33 17.79
N ILE A 164 -8.41 12.28 18.60
CA ILE A 164 -9.23 12.97 19.61
C ILE A 164 -10.35 13.75 18.92
N GLU A 165 -10.02 14.63 17.98
CA GLU A 165 -11.00 15.40 17.21
C GLU A 165 -12.10 14.54 16.58
N LEU A 166 -11.69 13.43 15.95
CA LEU A 166 -12.65 12.52 15.31
C LEU A 166 -13.56 11.81 16.30
N ARG A 167 -13.08 11.57 17.53
CA ARG A 167 -13.91 11.00 18.63
C ARG A 167 -14.92 12.02 19.12
N GLU A 168 -14.51 13.26 19.30
CA GLU A 168 -15.37 14.37 19.74
C GLU A 168 -16.48 14.63 18.73
N LYS A 169 -16.14 14.81 17.45
CA LYS A 169 -17.13 14.96 16.36
C LYS A 169 -18.16 13.82 16.31
N ARG A 170 -17.74 12.58 16.61
CA ARG A 170 -18.68 11.44 16.64
C ARG A 170 -19.58 11.47 17.89
N ARG A 171 -19.07 11.95 19.02
CA ARG A 171 -19.87 12.11 20.25
C ARG A 171 -20.93 13.18 20.06
N GLU A 172 -20.55 14.32 19.47
CA GLU A 172 -21.48 15.41 19.16
C GLU A 172 -22.59 14.96 18.22
N LYS A 173 -22.25 14.28 17.13
CA LYS A 173 -23.27 13.73 16.21
C LYS A 173 -24.25 12.77 16.87
N ARG A 174 -23.81 11.98 17.85
CA ARG A 174 -24.69 11.06 18.59
C ARG A 174 -25.58 11.76 19.62
N LYS A 175 -25.21 12.95 20.09
CA LYS A 175 -26.05 13.75 21.00
C LYS A 175 -27.14 14.50 20.27
N ASN A 176 -26.93 14.78 18.97
CA ASN A 176 -27.85 15.54 18.12
C ASN A 176 -28.79 14.64 17.31
N HIS A 177 -28.79 13.34 17.53
CA HIS A 177 -29.72 12.33 17.04
C HIS A 177 -30.39 11.58 18.21
#